data_18d7b623889acdd23fff1d03d9a3cf4c
#
_entry.id   18d7b623889acdd23fff1d03d9a3cf4c
#
_cell.length_a   1.000
_cell.length_b   1.000
_cell.length_c   1.000
_cell.angle_alpha   90.00
_cell.angle_beta   90.00
_cell.angle_gamma   90.00
#
_symmetry.space_group_name_H-M   'P 1'
#
loop_
_entity.id
_entity.type
_entity.pdbx_description
1 polymer ?
#
loop_
_entity_poly.entity_id
_entity_poly.type
_entity_poly.pdbx_seq_one_letter_code
_entity_poly.pdbx_strand_id
1 'polypeptide(L)'
;MTRYEMAQIVAKAMAKGANVDKLAAEFADELDSLGVRVANLEKKADNVKITGQIRASYKDVSGDKKDNNMRLRSRLFVNGTINDDWTYTGRFHNEQYVNGNDGKGSAGEDDLDFNWAFVSGRVGGVKMDAGRMDFTYADVVDVRGDGVKLAYGDDVKVTGWVFKGNSDIEMLSDDRVYVAGVETSFGAVDTTVRYYRADTEFDNEIVEVALAGEIAKDLTLRGTWFNGTTDDKAETLAGTDVDTNGWLVGLSYGGAKASEPGSWGVYANYSDRPFATYLLPTNLSGYADAPYALLNESSVAGAAKADGYEGYEIGANVTLAKNIVAAVKYFDLEEREGSKDAQTLWSEVVFTF
;
A
#
# COMPACT_ATOMS: atom_id res chain seq x y z
N MET A 1 -24.66 -44.11 24.40
CA MET A 1 -23.99 -43.52 23.24
C MET A 1 -25.03 -43.40 22.13
N THR A 2 -25.25 -42.25 21.62
CA THR A 2 -26.21 -42.00 20.56
C THR A 2 -25.60 -42.38 19.19
N ARG A 3 -26.43 -42.62 18.19
CA ARG A 3 -25.97 -42.88 16.79
C ARG A 3 -25.05 -41.72 16.30
N TYR A 4 -25.38 -40.47 16.63
CA TYR A 4 -24.58 -39.30 16.32
C TYR A 4 -23.18 -39.31 16.98
N GLU A 5 -23.08 -39.73 18.24
CA GLU A 5 -21.78 -39.84 18.91
C GLU A 5 -20.93 -40.93 18.28
N MET A 6 -21.52 -42.03 17.84
CA MET A 6 -20.82 -43.08 17.10
C MET A 6 -20.38 -42.57 15.73
N ALA A 7 -21.21 -41.88 14.97
CA ALA A 7 -20.85 -41.28 13.69
C ALA A 7 -19.68 -40.29 13.82
N GLN A 8 -19.63 -39.49 14.88
CA GLN A 8 -18.47 -38.61 15.15
C GLN A 8 -17.18 -39.38 15.40
N ILE A 9 -17.23 -40.52 16.09
CA ILE A 9 -16.07 -41.35 16.33
C ILE A 9 -15.61 -41.98 15.00
N VAL A 10 -16.56 -42.48 14.18
CA VAL A 10 -16.28 -43.04 12.85
C VAL A 10 -15.63 -41.99 11.95
N ALA A 11 -16.18 -40.73 11.88
CA ALA A 11 -15.60 -39.63 11.13
C ALA A 11 -14.16 -39.30 11.57
N LYS A 12 -13.90 -39.25 12.86
CA LYS A 12 -12.53 -39.06 13.39
C LYS A 12 -11.56 -40.19 13.08
N ALA A 13 -12.06 -41.43 13.06
CA ALA A 13 -11.26 -42.60 12.69
C ALA A 13 -10.91 -42.59 11.21
N MET A 14 -11.87 -42.26 10.34
CA MET A 14 -11.64 -42.08 8.90
C MET A 14 -10.60 -40.99 8.62
N ALA A 15 -10.73 -39.84 9.27
CA ALA A 15 -9.77 -38.72 9.15
C ALA A 15 -8.33 -39.09 9.56
N LYS A 16 -8.19 -40.09 10.41
CA LYS A 16 -6.87 -40.68 10.81
C LYS A 16 -6.42 -41.85 9.94
N GLY A 17 -7.14 -42.16 8.86
CA GLY A 17 -6.78 -43.23 7.94
C GLY A 17 -7.14 -44.65 8.42
N ALA A 18 -7.99 -44.80 9.44
CA ALA A 18 -8.46 -46.10 9.88
C ALA A 18 -9.48 -46.66 8.87
N ASN A 19 -9.36 -47.97 8.58
CA ASN A 19 -10.36 -48.65 7.76
C ASN A 19 -11.61 -48.98 8.61
N VAL A 20 -12.66 -48.22 8.38
CA VAL A 20 -13.94 -48.32 9.08
C VAL A 20 -15.13 -48.43 8.10
N ASP A 21 -14.91 -48.97 6.90
CA ASP A 21 -15.86 -48.96 5.79
C ASP A 21 -17.24 -49.53 6.17
N LYS A 22 -17.29 -50.61 6.97
CA LYS A 22 -18.55 -51.18 7.45
C LYS A 22 -19.31 -50.28 8.39
N LEU A 23 -18.60 -49.57 9.28
CA LEU A 23 -19.20 -48.60 10.20
C LEU A 23 -19.60 -47.33 9.44
N ALA A 24 -18.81 -46.89 8.47
CA ALA A 24 -19.15 -45.79 7.62
C ALA A 24 -20.45 -46.02 6.82
N ALA A 25 -20.64 -47.25 6.31
CA ALA A 25 -21.87 -47.62 5.62
C ALA A 25 -23.09 -47.66 6.56
N GLU A 26 -22.91 -48.15 7.80
CA GLU A 26 -24.00 -48.22 8.80
C GLU A 26 -24.41 -46.86 9.32
N PHE A 27 -23.50 -45.89 9.39
CA PHE A 27 -23.77 -44.53 9.87
C PHE A 27 -23.81 -43.49 8.72
N ALA A 28 -24.09 -43.91 7.48
CA ALA A 28 -24.02 -43.04 6.30
C ALA A 28 -24.92 -41.79 6.45
N ASP A 29 -26.16 -41.99 6.89
CA ASP A 29 -27.12 -40.88 7.06
C ASP A 29 -26.68 -39.88 8.14
N GLU A 30 -26.10 -40.34 9.23
CA GLU A 30 -25.59 -39.51 10.29
C GLU A 30 -24.29 -38.82 9.86
N LEU A 31 -23.43 -39.48 9.09
CA LEU A 31 -22.20 -38.89 8.52
C LEU A 31 -22.53 -37.81 7.49
N ASP A 32 -23.49 -38.03 6.62
CA ASP A 32 -24.02 -37.04 5.66
C ASP A 32 -24.60 -35.83 6.41
N SER A 33 -25.41 -36.10 7.41
CA SER A 33 -25.96 -35.04 8.28
C SER A 33 -24.89 -34.27 9.04
N LEU A 34 -23.83 -34.93 9.51
CA LEU A 34 -22.67 -34.29 10.12
C LEU A 34 -21.87 -33.50 9.10
N GLY A 35 -21.68 -34.03 7.88
CA GLY A 35 -20.99 -33.35 6.79
C GLY A 35 -21.70 -32.06 6.39
N VAL A 36 -23.02 -32.07 6.24
CA VAL A 36 -23.83 -30.86 5.98
C VAL A 36 -23.72 -29.86 7.14
N ARG A 37 -23.73 -30.35 8.39
CA ARG A 37 -23.57 -29.47 9.57
C ARG A 37 -22.16 -28.89 9.66
N VAL A 38 -21.13 -29.65 9.37
CA VAL A 38 -19.74 -29.19 9.35
C VAL A 38 -19.57 -28.17 8.21
N ALA A 39 -20.03 -28.47 7.02
CA ALA A 39 -19.98 -27.54 5.90
C ALA A 39 -20.75 -26.22 6.17
N ASN A 40 -21.91 -26.30 6.83
CA ASN A 40 -22.66 -25.12 7.25
C ASN A 40 -21.99 -24.35 8.40
N LEU A 41 -21.29 -25.04 9.32
CA LEU A 41 -20.49 -24.42 10.37
C LEU A 41 -19.23 -23.77 9.81
N GLU A 42 -18.57 -24.45 8.88
CA GLU A 42 -17.41 -23.90 8.15
C GLU A 42 -17.82 -22.65 7.35
N LYS A 43 -18.94 -22.70 6.60
CA LYS A 43 -19.49 -21.50 5.94
C LYS A 43 -19.80 -20.35 6.90
N LYS A 44 -20.25 -20.64 8.11
CA LYS A 44 -20.57 -19.62 9.13
C LYS A 44 -19.36 -19.18 9.94
N ALA A 45 -18.40 -20.07 10.18
CA ALA A 45 -17.18 -19.75 10.92
C ALA A 45 -16.21 -18.92 10.07
N ASP A 46 -16.21 -19.08 8.75
CA ASP A 46 -15.33 -18.39 7.81
C ASP A 46 -15.87 -17.06 7.27
N ASN A 47 -17.04 -16.60 7.73
CA ASN A 47 -17.61 -15.35 7.26
C ASN A 47 -16.79 -14.11 7.67
N VAL A 48 -15.95 -14.21 8.72
CA VAL A 48 -15.09 -13.13 9.18
C VAL A 48 -13.71 -13.69 9.45
N LYS A 49 -12.71 -13.19 8.70
CA LYS A 49 -11.29 -13.47 8.92
C LYS A 49 -10.62 -12.26 9.53
N ILE A 50 -9.83 -12.49 10.57
CA ILE A 50 -8.98 -11.47 11.16
C ILE A 50 -7.54 -11.82 10.83
N THR A 51 -6.83 -10.86 10.25
CA THR A 51 -5.39 -10.93 9.99
C THR A 51 -4.73 -9.71 10.61
N GLY A 52 -3.41 -9.74 10.76
CA GLY A 52 -2.76 -8.60 11.39
C GLY A 52 -1.35 -8.36 10.91
N GLN A 53 -0.88 -7.17 11.22
CA GLN A 53 0.49 -6.73 10.96
C GLN A 53 0.99 -5.91 12.14
N ILE A 54 2.18 -6.24 12.61
CA ILE A 54 2.94 -5.40 13.54
C ILE A 54 4.19 -4.95 12.82
N ARG A 55 4.52 -3.66 12.90
CA ARG A 55 5.73 -3.08 12.34
C ARG A 55 6.48 -2.31 13.42
N ALA A 56 7.70 -2.72 13.71
CA ALA A 56 8.67 -1.90 14.42
C ALA A 56 9.53 -1.18 13.40
N SER A 57 9.68 0.14 13.51
CA SER A 57 10.45 0.95 12.58
C SER A 57 11.25 2.02 13.29
N TYR A 58 12.39 2.37 12.70
CA TYR A 58 13.23 3.48 13.10
C TYR A 58 13.50 4.37 11.88
N LYS A 59 13.34 5.67 12.07
CA LYS A 59 13.65 6.72 11.10
C LYS A 59 14.69 7.66 11.71
N ASP A 60 15.70 8.00 10.94
CA ASP A 60 16.68 9.02 11.24
C ASP A 60 16.84 9.94 10.04
N VAL A 61 16.60 11.23 10.25
CA VAL A 61 16.70 12.27 9.21
C VAL A 61 17.82 13.21 9.61
N SER A 62 18.73 13.45 8.68
CA SER A 62 19.84 14.40 8.79
C SER A 62 19.84 15.37 7.60
N GLY A 63 20.73 16.35 7.62
CA GLY A 63 20.76 17.45 6.66
C GLY A 63 20.17 18.72 7.25
N ASP A 64 19.44 19.49 6.44
CA ASP A 64 18.81 20.74 6.87
C ASP A 64 17.67 20.52 7.86
N LYS A 65 17.00 19.38 7.80
CA LYS A 65 16.06 18.94 8.81
C LYS A 65 16.65 17.76 9.59
N LYS A 66 16.53 17.82 10.93
CA LYS A 66 16.94 16.73 11.81
C LYS A 66 15.72 16.20 12.56
N ASP A 67 15.47 14.91 12.43
CA ASP A 67 14.42 14.22 13.13
C ASP A 67 14.79 12.75 13.33
N ASN A 68 14.40 12.18 14.46
CA ASN A 68 14.49 10.75 14.65
C ASN A 68 13.27 10.24 15.41
N ASN A 69 12.77 9.11 15.01
CA ASN A 69 11.72 8.47 15.76
C ASN A 69 11.77 6.94 15.64
N MET A 70 11.29 6.30 16.68
CA MET A 70 11.05 4.87 16.73
C MET A 70 9.56 4.64 16.90
N ARG A 71 8.96 3.87 16.01
CA ARG A 71 7.52 3.61 15.97
C ARG A 71 7.20 2.13 16.07
N LEU A 72 6.12 1.82 16.79
CA LEU A 72 5.48 0.53 16.77
C LEU A 72 4.07 0.70 16.20
N ARG A 73 3.81 0.11 15.04
CA ARG A 73 2.51 0.16 14.38
C ARG A 73 1.82 -1.18 14.46
N SER A 74 0.58 -1.19 14.89
CA SER A 74 -0.29 -2.35 14.92
C SER A 74 -1.49 -2.13 14.00
N ARG A 75 -1.77 -3.11 13.12
CA ARG A 75 -2.93 -3.13 12.23
C ARG A 75 -3.64 -4.47 12.33
N LEU A 76 -4.95 -4.43 12.53
CA LEU A 76 -5.83 -5.59 12.46
C LEU A 76 -6.80 -5.39 11.31
N PHE A 77 -6.87 -6.36 10.42
CA PHE A 77 -7.78 -6.37 9.29
C PHE A 77 -8.93 -7.33 9.58
N VAL A 78 -10.15 -6.84 9.42
CA VAL A 78 -11.38 -7.62 9.55
C VAL A 78 -11.97 -7.76 8.15
N ASN A 79 -11.96 -8.97 7.62
CA ASN A 79 -12.48 -9.30 6.29
C ASN A 79 -13.75 -10.12 6.44
N GLY A 80 -14.88 -9.58 5.99
CA GLY A 80 -16.19 -10.22 6.06
C GLY A 80 -16.68 -10.62 4.67
N THR A 81 -17.18 -11.84 4.51
CA THR A 81 -17.89 -12.27 3.30
C THR A 81 -19.35 -11.80 3.41
N ILE A 82 -19.78 -10.93 2.49
CA ILE A 82 -21.17 -10.45 2.39
C ILE A 82 -22.01 -11.49 1.65
N ASN A 83 -21.53 -11.89 0.49
CA ASN A 83 -22.08 -12.96 -0.34
C ASN A 83 -21.01 -13.50 -1.29
N ASP A 84 -21.38 -14.30 -2.29
CA ASP A 84 -20.43 -14.93 -3.22
C ASP A 84 -19.63 -13.92 -4.06
N ASP A 85 -20.16 -12.71 -4.29
CA ASP A 85 -19.57 -11.68 -5.14
C ASP A 85 -18.97 -10.51 -4.34
N TRP A 86 -19.32 -10.35 -3.07
CA TRP A 86 -19.00 -9.17 -2.29
C TRP A 86 -18.36 -9.49 -0.95
N THR A 87 -17.31 -8.73 -0.62
CA THR A 87 -16.61 -8.77 0.66
C THR A 87 -16.57 -7.37 1.28
N TYR A 88 -16.43 -7.34 2.59
CA TYR A 88 -16.17 -6.14 3.37
C TYR A 88 -14.77 -6.22 3.97
N THR A 89 -14.05 -5.11 3.97
CA THR A 89 -12.75 -4.98 4.66
C THR A 89 -12.75 -3.76 5.58
N GLY A 90 -12.43 -4.03 6.84
CA GLY A 90 -12.17 -3.00 7.85
C GLY A 90 -10.75 -3.09 8.37
N ARG A 91 -10.15 -1.97 8.79
CA ARG A 91 -8.82 -1.93 9.42
C ARG A 91 -8.82 -1.09 10.67
N PHE A 92 -8.46 -1.71 11.78
CA PHE A 92 -8.03 -1.02 12.99
C PHE A 92 -6.54 -0.71 12.89
N HIS A 93 -6.18 0.48 13.27
CA HIS A 93 -4.82 1.02 13.18
C HIS A 93 -4.46 1.73 14.49
N ASN A 94 -3.28 1.42 15.00
CA ASN A 94 -2.67 2.13 16.12
C ASN A 94 -1.19 2.31 15.81
N GLU A 95 -0.65 3.47 16.07
CA GLU A 95 0.77 3.78 15.92
C GLU A 95 1.28 4.43 17.20
N GLN A 96 2.30 3.85 17.79
CA GLN A 96 2.92 4.32 19.04
C GLN A 96 4.33 4.80 18.73
N TYR A 97 4.68 5.97 19.23
CA TYR A 97 6.03 6.50 19.18
C TYR A 97 6.75 6.09 20.46
N VAL A 98 7.81 5.29 20.33
CA VAL A 98 8.64 4.82 21.45
C VAL A 98 9.70 5.85 21.81
N ASN A 99 10.18 6.59 20.80
CA ASN A 99 11.15 7.66 20.89
C ASN A 99 10.90 8.65 19.76
N GLY A 100 11.04 9.95 20.00
CA GLY A 100 10.91 10.99 18.99
C GLY A 100 10.45 12.34 19.51
N ASN A 101 10.56 13.35 18.65
CA ASN A 101 10.36 14.76 18.98
C ASN A 101 8.93 15.28 18.68
N ASP A 102 8.02 14.46 18.28
CA ASP A 102 6.70 14.86 17.81
C ASP A 102 5.66 15.13 18.94
N GLY A 103 6.13 15.31 20.18
CA GLY A 103 5.31 15.68 21.33
C GLY A 103 4.38 14.58 21.84
N LYS A 104 4.38 13.42 21.19
CA LYS A 104 3.67 12.23 21.64
C LYS A 104 4.61 11.44 22.54
N GLY A 105 4.28 11.33 23.81
CA GLY A 105 5.15 10.75 24.83
C GLY A 105 5.59 9.32 24.53
N SER A 106 6.66 8.89 25.15
CA SER A 106 7.32 7.58 24.96
C SER A 106 6.45 6.35 25.34
N ALA A 107 5.30 6.55 25.90
CA ALA A 107 4.29 5.53 26.15
C ALA A 107 2.98 5.92 25.45
N GLY A 108 3.11 6.64 24.33
CA GLY A 108 2.01 7.27 23.64
C GLY A 108 0.84 6.34 23.41
N GLU A 109 -0.21 6.64 24.10
CA GLU A 109 -1.53 6.11 23.84
C GLU A 109 -2.07 6.85 22.63
N ASP A 110 -1.64 6.45 21.44
CA ASP A 110 -2.33 6.88 20.25
C ASP A 110 -3.68 6.18 20.17
N ASP A 111 -4.69 6.93 19.76
CA ASP A 111 -6.03 6.42 19.60
C ASP A 111 -6.07 5.23 18.65
N LEU A 112 -6.99 4.33 18.91
CA LEU A 112 -7.28 3.22 17.99
C LEU A 112 -8.18 3.73 16.88
N ASP A 113 -7.63 3.94 15.71
CA ASP A 113 -8.36 4.38 14.52
C ASP A 113 -9.02 3.21 13.80
N PHE A 114 -10.30 3.36 13.45
CA PHE A 114 -10.93 2.54 12.45
C PHE A 114 -10.83 3.23 11.09
N ASN A 115 -9.74 2.95 10.37
CA ASN A 115 -9.33 3.79 9.27
C ASN A 115 -9.51 3.20 7.85
N TRP A 116 -10.00 1.94 7.73
CA TRP A 116 -10.56 1.39 6.51
C TRP A 116 -11.97 0.86 6.77
N ALA A 117 -12.86 1.09 5.83
CA ALA A 117 -14.22 0.58 5.82
C ALA A 117 -14.72 0.60 4.36
N PHE A 118 -14.52 -0.47 3.62
CA PHE A 118 -14.93 -0.54 2.23
C PHE A 118 -15.46 -1.92 1.84
N VAL A 119 -16.22 -1.95 0.77
CA VAL A 119 -16.71 -3.17 0.14
C VAL A 119 -15.99 -3.40 -1.18
N SER A 120 -15.69 -4.65 -1.48
CA SER A 120 -15.09 -5.10 -2.73
C SER A 120 -15.98 -6.11 -3.40
N GLY A 121 -16.21 -5.96 -4.70
CA GLY A 121 -17.03 -6.91 -5.45
C GLY A 121 -16.97 -6.69 -6.96
N ARG A 122 -17.95 -7.25 -7.66
CA ARG A 122 -18.09 -7.14 -9.11
C ARG A 122 -19.49 -6.67 -9.49
N VAL A 123 -19.56 -5.76 -10.46
CA VAL A 123 -20.80 -5.33 -11.09
C VAL A 123 -20.64 -5.51 -12.60
N GLY A 124 -21.33 -6.49 -13.19
CA GLY A 124 -21.28 -6.74 -14.63
C GLY A 124 -19.87 -6.98 -15.17
N GLY A 125 -19.00 -7.66 -14.43
CA GLY A 125 -17.61 -7.92 -14.82
C GLY A 125 -16.60 -6.85 -14.41
N VAL A 126 -17.03 -5.64 -14.06
CA VAL A 126 -16.18 -4.58 -13.52
C VAL A 126 -15.91 -4.89 -12.05
N LYS A 127 -14.65 -4.94 -11.64
CA LYS A 127 -14.27 -4.93 -10.23
C LYS A 127 -14.52 -3.56 -9.64
N MET A 128 -15.07 -3.51 -8.43
CA MET A 128 -15.34 -2.28 -7.70
C MET A 128 -14.91 -2.42 -6.25
N ASP A 129 -14.15 -1.42 -5.77
CA ASP A 129 -13.93 -1.18 -4.35
C ASP A 129 -14.57 0.18 -4.02
N ALA A 130 -15.38 0.24 -2.95
CA ALA A 130 -16.10 1.47 -2.60
C ALA A 130 -16.12 1.67 -1.08
N GLY A 131 -15.74 2.85 -0.63
CA GLY A 131 -15.67 3.25 0.77
C GLY A 131 -14.37 3.94 1.14
N ARG A 132 -14.02 3.85 2.43
CA ARG A 132 -12.76 4.41 2.95
C ARG A 132 -11.63 3.40 2.82
N MET A 133 -10.59 3.75 2.06
CA MET A 133 -9.42 2.91 1.79
C MET A 133 -8.20 3.76 1.42
N ASP A 134 -7.03 3.13 1.28
CA ASP A 134 -5.86 3.82 0.74
C ASP A 134 -5.97 3.92 -0.80
N PHE A 135 -5.77 5.13 -1.35
CA PHE A 135 -5.66 5.41 -2.77
C PHE A 135 -4.18 5.64 -3.08
N THR A 136 -3.53 4.59 -3.59
CA THR A 136 -2.07 4.60 -3.73
C THR A 136 -1.66 4.23 -5.15
N TYR A 137 -1.08 5.22 -5.84
CA TYR A 137 -0.10 5.05 -6.90
C TYR A 137 1.16 5.78 -6.43
N ALA A 138 2.07 5.02 -5.86
CA ALA A 138 3.11 5.48 -4.93
C ALA A 138 3.93 6.68 -5.42
N ASP A 139 4.16 6.77 -6.73
CA ASP A 139 4.97 7.85 -7.30
C ASP A 139 4.20 9.17 -7.46
N VAL A 140 2.86 9.16 -7.39
CA VAL A 140 2.02 10.36 -7.59
C VAL A 140 1.16 10.66 -6.39
N VAL A 141 0.47 9.65 -5.84
CA VAL A 141 -0.47 9.83 -4.73
C VAL A 141 -0.46 8.61 -3.81
N ASP A 142 -0.37 8.86 -2.52
CA ASP A 142 -0.58 7.85 -1.47
C ASP A 142 -1.35 8.47 -0.32
N VAL A 143 -2.65 8.32 -0.34
CA VAL A 143 -3.54 8.93 0.63
C VAL A 143 -4.66 7.97 1.00
N ARG A 144 -5.09 8.00 2.24
CA ARG A 144 -6.36 7.43 2.63
C ARG A 144 -7.48 8.39 2.24
N GLY A 145 -8.56 7.85 1.69
CA GLY A 145 -9.69 8.67 1.26
C GLY A 145 -11.00 7.89 1.20
N ASP A 146 -12.06 8.60 0.92
CA ASP A 146 -13.39 8.07 0.66
C ASP A 146 -13.66 8.12 -0.84
N GLY A 147 -13.97 6.98 -1.45
CA GLY A 147 -14.16 6.95 -2.88
C GLY A 147 -14.43 5.58 -3.47
N VAL A 148 -14.25 5.50 -4.76
CA VAL A 148 -14.50 4.30 -5.57
C VAL A 148 -13.31 4.04 -6.49
N LYS A 149 -12.91 2.78 -6.56
CA LYS A 149 -11.98 2.24 -7.56
C LYS A 149 -12.72 1.27 -8.46
N LEU A 150 -12.53 1.41 -9.75
CA LEU A 150 -13.06 0.52 -10.77
C LEU A 150 -11.90 -0.08 -11.57
N ALA A 151 -12.03 -1.36 -11.94
CA ALA A 151 -11.08 -2.02 -12.83
C ALA A 151 -11.80 -3.02 -13.74
N TYR A 152 -11.39 -3.06 -15.01
CA TYR A 152 -11.95 -3.96 -16.01
C TYR A 152 -10.85 -4.45 -16.96
N GLY A 153 -10.96 -5.72 -17.35
CA GLY A 153 -10.02 -6.37 -18.26
C GLY A 153 -8.90 -7.12 -17.52
N ASP A 154 -8.22 -7.99 -18.25
CA ASP A 154 -7.13 -8.83 -17.76
C ASP A 154 -5.81 -8.48 -18.48
N ASP A 155 -5.64 -8.84 -19.77
CA ASP A 155 -4.42 -8.53 -20.55
C ASP A 155 -4.24 -7.02 -20.78
N VAL A 156 -5.35 -6.33 -21.02
CA VAL A 156 -5.44 -4.87 -21.02
C VAL A 156 -6.39 -4.48 -19.92
N LYS A 157 -5.84 -3.95 -18.84
CA LYS A 157 -6.59 -3.54 -17.67
C LYS A 157 -6.83 -2.05 -17.68
N VAL A 158 -8.10 -1.65 -17.71
CA VAL A 158 -8.52 -0.26 -17.57
C VAL A 158 -8.92 0.00 -16.12
N THR A 159 -8.44 1.09 -15.55
CA THR A 159 -8.75 1.50 -14.18
C THR A 159 -9.34 2.91 -14.15
N GLY A 160 -10.23 3.14 -13.21
CA GLY A 160 -10.78 4.46 -12.96
C GLY A 160 -11.03 4.66 -11.47
N TRP A 161 -10.53 5.76 -10.90
CA TRP A 161 -10.75 6.12 -9.50
C TRP A 161 -11.37 7.49 -9.39
N VAL A 162 -12.22 7.65 -8.39
CA VAL A 162 -12.66 8.95 -7.90
C VAL A 162 -12.65 8.90 -6.38
N PHE A 163 -11.99 9.85 -5.74
CA PHE A 163 -11.91 9.89 -4.29
C PHE A 163 -11.70 11.30 -3.77
N LYS A 164 -11.98 11.46 -2.47
CA LYS A 164 -11.66 12.61 -1.67
C LYS A 164 -10.65 12.17 -0.62
N GLY A 165 -9.49 12.79 -0.60
CA GLY A 165 -8.42 12.48 0.35
C GLY A 165 -8.83 12.87 1.77
N ASN A 166 -8.43 12.05 2.74
CA ASN A 166 -8.45 12.38 4.16
C ASN A 166 -7.03 12.67 4.60
N SER A 167 -6.57 13.88 4.35
CA SER A 167 -5.23 14.33 4.68
C SER A 167 -5.32 15.70 5.34
N ASP A 168 -4.52 15.91 6.38
CA ASP A 168 -4.33 17.22 6.99
C ASP A 168 -3.46 18.14 6.10
N ILE A 169 -3.00 17.64 4.96
CA ILE A 169 -2.23 18.40 3.98
C ILE A 169 -3.18 19.13 3.04
N GLU A 170 -3.08 20.44 2.99
CA GLU A 170 -3.98 21.33 2.24
C GLU A 170 -4.18 20.96 0.76
N MET A 171 -3.20 20.31 0.14
CA MET A 171 -3.27 19.87 -1.27
C MET A 171 -4.39 18.88 -1.58
N LEU A 172 -4.91 18.13 -0.61
CA LEU A 172 -5.89 17.06 -0.84
C LEU A 172 -7.04 17.04 0.17
N SER A 173 -7.16 18.04 1.04
CA SER A 173 -8.03 17.95 2.22
C SER A 173 -9.52 18.01 1.92
N ASP A 174 -9.95 18.67 0.85
CA ASP A 174 -11.38 18.88 0.58
C ASP A 174 -11.81 18.60 -0.86
N ASP A 175 -10.86 18.29 -1.73
CA ASP A 175 -11.07 18.25 -3.16
C ASP A 175 -11.09 16.83 -3.72
N ARG A 176 -11.56 16.70 -4.93
CA ARG A 176 -11.69 15.41 -5.59
C ARG A 176 -10.50 15.13 -6.47
N VAL A 177 -10.06 13.87 -6.42
CA VAL A 177 -9.07 13.34 -7.34
C VAL A 177 -9.72 12.30 -8.24
N TYR A 178 -9.48 12.45 -9.53
CA TYR A 178 -9.88 11.52 -10.57
C TYR A 178 -8.63 10.88 -11.16
N VAL A 179 -8.68 9.58 -11.35
CA VAL A 179 -7.59 8.83 -11.98
C VAL A 179 -8.18 7.93 -13.04
N ALA A 180 -7.60 7.95 -14.23
CA ALA A 180 -7.88 6.99 -15.29
C ALA A 180 -6.57 6.33 -15.73
N GLY A 181 -6.55 5.02 -15.91
CA GLY A 181 -5.34 4.31 -16.26
C GLY A 181 -5.55 3.11 -17.15
N VAL A 182 -4.50 2.76 -17.88
CA VAL A 182 -4.40 1.53 -18.66
C VAL A 182 -3.10 0.84 -18.29
N GLU A 183 -3.19 -0.45 -17.97
CA GLU A 183 -2.08 -1.33 -17.65
C GLU A 183 -2.10 -2.51 -18.65
N THR A 184 -0.97 -2.79 -19.27
CA THR A 184 -0.81 -3.91 -20.20
C THR A 184 0.66 -4.35 -20.27
N SER A 185 0.92 -5.52 -20.83
CA SER A 185 2.28 -6.02 -21.03
C SER A 185 2.54 -6.25 -22.53
N PHE A 186 3.64 -5.71 -23.02
CA PHE A 186 4.15 -5.97 -24.36
C PHE A 186 5.38 -6.88 -24.30
N GLY A 187 5.15 -8.18 -24.46
CA GLY A 187 6.19 -9.18 -24.26
C GLY A 187 6.62 -9.24 -22.77
N ALA A 188 7.88 -8.91 -22.49
CA ALA A 188 8.43 -8.88 -21.14
C ALA A 188 8.40 -7.49 -20.49
N VAL A 189 7.75 -6.51 -21.11
CA VAL A 189 7.69 -5.13 -20.64
C VAL A 189 6.27 -4.80 -20.17
N ASP A 190 6.11 -4.58 -18.88
CA ASP A 190 4.90 -4.05 -18.30
C ASP A 190 4.82 -2.54 -18.57
N THR A 191 3.69 -2.11 -19.07
CA THR A 191 3.44 -0.73 -19.48
C THR A 191 2.21 -0.21 -18.75
N THR A 192 2.36 0.96 -18.14
CA THR A 192 1.28 1.66 -17.48
C THR A 192 1.20 3.08 -17.98
N VAL A 193 -0.01 3.54 -18.31
CA VAL A 193 -0.30 4.95 -18.59
C VAL A 193 -1.43 5.38 -17.67
N ARG A 194 -1.24 6.48 -16.93
CA ARG A 194 -2.26 7.04 -16.05
C ARG A 194 -2.39 8.55 -16.27
N TYR A 195 -3.61 9.01 -16.14
CA TYR A 195 -3.94 10.42 -16.07
C TYR A 195 -4.60 10.71 -14.73
N TYR A 196 -4.14 11.75 -14.08
CA TYR A 196 -4.65 12.24 -12.81
C TYR A 196 -5.18 13.66 -13.02
N ARG A 197 -6.31 13.95 -12.41
CA ARG A 197 -6.82 15.29 -12.26
C ARG A 197 -7.23 15.49 -10.80
N ALA A 198 -6.65 16.47 -10.17
CA ALA A 198 -6.98 16.86 -8.81
C ALA A 198 -7.54 18.26 -8.82
N ASP A 199 -8.82 18.40 -8.46
CA ASP A 199 -9.47 19.70 -8.23
C ASP A 199 -8.95 20.21 -6.87
N THR A 200 -7.68 20.59 -6.81
CA THR A 200 -6.98 21.09 -5.62
C THR A 200 -6.87 22.61 -5.69
N GLU A 201 -6.22 23.22 -4.71
CA GLU A 201 -5.92 24.66 -4.77
C GLU A 201 -5.17 25.07 -6.05
N PHE A 202 -4.48 24.14 -6.72
CA PHE A 202 -3.66 24.35 -7.91
C PHE A 202 -4.15 23.63 -9.17
N ASP A 203 -5.30 23.01 -9.15
CA ASP A 203 -5.90 22.31 -10.30
C ASP A 203 -4.88 21.42 -11.06
N ASN A 204 -4.25 20.50 -10.34
CA ASN A 204 -3.21 19.67 -10.92
C ASN A 204 -3.75 18.64 -11.94
N GLU A 205 -3.08 18.57 -13.08
CA GLU A 205 -3.24 17.48 -14.04
C GLU A 205 -1.87 16.78 -14.26
N ILE A 206 -1.84 15.44 -14.20
CA ILE A 206 -0.59 14.69 -14.33
C ILE A 206 -0.81 13.53 -15.29
N VAL A 207 0.11 13.35 -16.24
CA VAL A 207 0.26 12.15 -17.05
C VAL A 207 1.46 11.36 -16.56
N GLU A 208 1.27 10.09 -16.28
CA GLU A 208 2.30 9.14 -15.91
C GLU A 208 2.43 8.08 -17.00
N VAL A 209 3.66 7.80 -17.44
CA VAL A 209 4.00 6.66 -18.31
C VAL A 209 5.10 5.86 -17.63
N ALA A 210 4.78 4.65 -17.20
CA ALA A 210 5.72 3.75 -16.53
C ALA A 210 5.96 2.49 -17.36
N LEU A 211 7.23 2.10 -17.45
CA LEU A 211 7.70 0.88 -18.07
C LEU A 211 8.52 0.09 -17.05
N ALA A 212 8.30 -1.21 -16.97
CA ALA A 212 9.12 -2.11 -16.18
C ALA A 212 9.34 -3.43 -16.90
N GLY A 213 10.53 -4.02 -16.77
CA GLY A 213 10.81 -5.30 -17.37
C GLY A 213 12.02 -6.00 -16.77
N GLU A 214 11.99 -7.32 -16.76
CA GLU A 214 13.11 -8.15 -16.36
C GLU A 214 14.18 -8.13 -17.45
N ILE A 215 15.34 -7.52 -17.17
CA ILE A 215 16.45 -7.40 -18.11
C ILE A 215 17.47 -8.53 -17.97
N ALA A 216 17.46 -9.22 -16.83
CA ALA A 216 18.19 -10.46 -16.54
C ALA A 216 17.46 -11.19 -15.43
N LYS A 217 17.80 -12.45 -15.17
CA LYS A 217 17.17 -13.24 -14.12
C LYS A 217 17.14 -12.47 -12.79
N ASP A 218 15.95 -12.32 -12.24
CA ASP A 218 15.66 -11.61 -10.99
C ASP A 218 16.07 -10.12 -10.98
N LEU A 219 16.48 -9.55 -12.14
CA LEU A 219 16.90 -8.17 -12.28
C LEU A 219 15.90 -7.38 -13.13
N THR A 220 15.18 -6.46 -12.50
CA THR A 220 14.15 -5.63 -13.13
C THR A 220 14.63 -4.19 -13.28
N LEU A 221 14.48 -3.63 -14.48
CA LEU A 221 14.63 -2.20 -14.76
C LEU A 221 13.26 -1.55 -14.83
N ARG A 222 13.12 -0.38 -14.18
CA ARG A 222 11.93 0.46 -14.22
C ARG A 222 12.29 1.86 -14.69
N GLY A 223 11.44 2.44 -15.52
CA GLY A 223 11.49 3.85 -15.90
C GLY A 223 10.10 4.44 -15.87
N THR A 224 9.94 5.62 -15.31
CA THR A 224 8.67 6.35 -15.29
C THR A 224 8.91 7.79 -15.71
N TRP A 225 8.08 8.28 -16.61
CA TRP A 225 8.03 9.68 -17.01
C TRP A 225 6.72 10.30 -16.53
N PHE A 226 6.80 11.53 -16.10
CA PHE A 226 5.68 12.31 -15.62
C PHE A 226 5.64 13.63 -16.36
N ASN A 227 4.44 14.07 -16.72
CA ASN A 227 4.19 15.43 -17.16
C ASN A 227 3.02 15.98 -16.36
N GLY A 228 3.29 17.03 -15.61
CA GLY A 228 2.33 17.66 -14.72
C GLY A 228 2.07 19.12 -15.12
N THR A 229 0.88 19.61 -14.85
CA THR A 229 0.52 21.02 -14.96
C THR A 229 -0.17 21.49 -13.69
N THR A 230 0.01 22.75 -13.37
CA THR A 230 -0.66 23.46 -12.28
C THR A 230 -1.28 24.75 -12.81
N ASP A 231 -2.11 25.39 -12.02
CA ASP A 231 -2.59 26.74 -12.33
C ASP A 231 -1.56 27.84 -11.99
N ASP A 232 -1.84 29.08 -12.41
CA ASP A 232 -0.98 30.26 -12.19
C ASP A 232 -0.71 30.57 -10.70
N LYS A 233 -1.46 29.98 -9.77
CA LYS A 233 -1.24 30.19 -8.33
C LYS A 233 0.05 29.50 -7.87
N ALA A 234 0.35 28.30 -8.41
CA ALA A 234 1.59 27.60 -8.08
C ALA A 234 2.80 28.43 -8.49
N GLU A 235 2.82 28.97 -9.70
CA GLU A 235 3.87 29.88 -10.20
C GLU A 235 3.95 31.18 -9.38
N THR A 236 2.80 31.75 -9.00
CA THR A 236 2.76 32.93 -8.13
C THR A 236 3.39 32.64 -6.77
N LEU A 237 3.15 31.46 -6.20
CA LEU A 237 3.74 31.06 -4.92
C LEU A 237 5.23 30.69 -5.04
N ALA A 238 5.62 30.05 -6.12
CA ALA A 238 7.01 29.74 -6.43
C ALA A 238 7.82 31.03 -6.69
N GLY A 239 7.20 32.03 -7.32
CA GLY A 239 7.86 33.24 -7.80
C GLY A 239 8.65 33.02 -9.09
N THR A 240 8.49 31.88 -9.72
CA THR A 240 9.07 31.45 -10.98
C THR A 240 8.16 30.43 -11.65
N ASP A 241 8.45 30.12 -12.92
CA ASP A 241 7.78 29.03 -13.63
C ASP A 241 8.06 27.71 -12.92
N VAL A 242 7.06 26.80 -12.86
CA VAL A 242 7.17 25.46 -12.29
C VAL A 242 7.45 24.46 -13.42
N ASP A 243 8.47 23.63 -13.26
CA ASP A 243 8.78 22.60 -14.24
C ASP A 243 7.65 21.56 -14.33
N THR A 244 7.39 21.09 -15.55
CA THR A 244 6.28 20.19 -15.84
C THR A 244 6.71 18.73 -16.07
N ASN A 245 8.00 18.47 -16.31
CA ASN A 245 8.49 17.15 -16.68
C ASN A 245 9.37 16.56 -15.61
N GLY A 246 8.97 15.42 -15.09
CA GLY A 246 9.73 14.64 -14.12
C GLY A 246 9.99 13.22 -14.61
N TRP A 247 10.90 12.52 -13.96
CA TRP A 247 11.21 11.13 -14.28
C TRP A 247 11.75 10.37 -13.07
N LEU A 248 11.68 9.05 -13.18
CA LEU A 248 12.25 8.11 -12.23
C LEU A 248 12.85 6.94 -13.00
N VAL A 249 14.04 6.49 -12.57
CA VAL A 249 14.65 5.25 -13.04
C VAL A 249 15.01 4.39 -11.84
N GLY A 250 14.70 3.11 -11.90
CA GLY A 250 14.95 2.16 -10.83
C GLY A 250 15.47 0.82 -11.33
N LEU A 251 16.35 0.23 -10.54
CA LEU A 251 16.88 -1.11 -10.73
C LEU A 251 16.64 -1.92 -9.47
N SER A 252 16.09 -3.12 -9.60
CA SER A 252 15.86 -4.02 -8.47
C SER A 252 16.30 -5.44 -8.77
N TYR A 253 16.90 -6.09 -7.78
CA TYR A 253 17.30 -7.48 -7.85
C TYR A 253 16.63 -8.28 -6.73
N GLY A 254 15.98 -9.38 -7.10
CA GLY A 254 15.29 -10.26 -6.18
C GLY A 254 14.15 -9.58 -5.42
N GLY A 255 13.93 -9.98 -4.17
CA GLY A 255 12.92 -9.43 -3.27
C GLY A 255 12.62 -10.38 -2.12
N ALA A 256 12.36 -9.83 -0.93
CA ALA A 256 11.90 -10.62 0.21
C ALA A 256 10.47 -11.11 -0.03
N LYS A 257 10.26 -12.41 0.10
CA LYS A 257 8.95 -13.06 0.05
C LYS A 257 8.61 -13.59 1.43
N ALA A 258 7.60 -13.04 2.08
CA ALA A 258 7.25 -13.37 3.46
C ALA A 258 7.03 -14.86 3.74
N SER A 259 6.63 -15.64 2.73
CA SER A 259 6.47 -17.09 2.80
C SER A 259 7.79 -17.88 2.72
N GLU A 260 8.88 -17.26 2.23
CA GLU A 260 10.15 -17.91 1.89
C GLU A 260 11.30 -17.36 2.76
N PRO A 261 11.58 -17.95 3.95
CA PRO A 261 12.69 -17.54 4.79
C PRO A 261 14.03 -17.56 4.04
N GLY A 262 14.83 -16.51 4.19
CA GLY A 262 16.10 -16.33 3.50
C GLY A 262 15.98 -15.68 2.10
N SER A 263 14.77 -15.46 1.56
CA SER A 263 14.62 -14.64 0.36
C SER A 263 15.00 -13.19 0.67
N TRP A 264 15.67 -12.53 -0.29
CA TRP A 264 16.18 -11.17 -0.12
C TRP A 264 16.18 -10.40 -1.43
N GLY A 265 16.28 -9.10 -1.35
CA GLY A 265 16.44 -8.24 -2.50
C GLY A 265 17.10 -6.92 -2.15
N VAL A 266 17.57 -6.25 -3.20
CA VAL A 266 18.13 -4.90 -3.14
C VAL A 266 17.59 -4.07 -4.29
N TYR A 267 17.53 -2.77 -4.11
CA TYR A 267 17.13 -1.86 -5.18
C TYR A 267 17.79 -0.50 -5.04
N ALA A 268 17.83 0.21 -6.16
CA ALA A 268 18.22 1.61 -6.23
C ALA A 268 17.31 2.34 -7.20
N ASN A 269 16.85 3.52 -6.81
CA ASN A 269 16.08 4.43 -7.64
C ASN A 269 16.77 5.80 -7.66
N TYR A 270 16.66 6.49 -8.77
CA TYR A 270 16.93 7.92 -8.87
C TYR A 270 15.70 8.61 -9.46
N SER A 271 15.38 9.78 -8.94
CA SER A 271 14.21 10.54 -9.38
C SER A 271 14.54 12.02 -9.46
N ASP A 272 13.91 12.67 -10.42
CA ASP A 272 13.82 14.11 -10.58
C ASP A 272 12.33 14.45 -10.71
N ARG A 273 11.78 15.09 -9.69
CA ARG A 273 10.34 15.23 -9.47
C ARG A 273 9.97 16.68 -9.24
N PRO A 274 9.69 17.45 -10.32
CA PRO A 274 9.09 18.77 -10.20
C PRO A 274 7.79 18.76 -9.41
N PHE A 275 7.48 19.88 -8.75
CA PHE A 275 6.29 20.04 -7.93
C PHE A 275 4.99 19.68 -8.66
N ALA A 276 4.88 20.02 -9.95
CA ALA A 276 3.71 19.71 -10.75
C ALA A 276 3.49 18.20 -11.00
N THR A 277 4.49 17.33 -10.76
CA THR A 277 4.47 15.92 -11.15
C THR A 277 3.96 14.95 -10.10
N TYR A 278 3.52 15.46 -8.95
CA TYR A 278 2.93 14.65 -7.88
C TYR A 278 1.86 15.43 -7.13
N LEU A 279 0.98 14.71 -6.47
CA LEU A 279 -0.07 15.26 -5.59
C LEU A 279 0.33 15.12 -4.13
N LEU A 280 0.53 13.90 -3.69
CA LEU A 280 0.99 13.52 -2.35
C LEU A 280 1.76 12.20 -2.49
N PRO A 281 3.02 12.24 -2.92
CA PRO A 281 3.76 11.01 -3.15
C PRO A 281 4.02 10.32 -1.82
N THR A 282 3.95 9.02 -1.80
CA THR A 282 4.79 8.34 -0.86
C THR A 282 6.21 8.55 -1.32
N ASN A 283 7.01 9.11 -0.51
CA ASN A 283 8.46 9.09 -0.61
C ASN A 283 8.98 7.76 -1.18
N LEU A 284 8.70 7.44 -2.42
CA LEU A 284 9.08 6.27 -3.22
C LEU A 284 8.90 4.90 -2.54
N SER A 285 8.80 4.86 -1.21
CA SER A 285 8.73 3.63 -0.41
C SER A 285 7.48 3.50 0.43
N GLY A 286 6.69 4.54 0.56
CA GLY A 286 5.52 4.58 1.42
C GLY A 286 5.80 4.67 2.93
N TYR A 287 7.06 4.82 3.34
CA TYR A 287 7.41 4.70 4.76
C TYR A 287 8.28 5.81 5.32
N ALA A 288 9.14 6.43 4.51
CA ALA A 288 9.96 7.53 4.96
C ALA A 288 9.33 8.86 4.51
N ASP A 289 9.32 9.86 5.33
CA ASP A 289 8.79 11.18 4.99
C ASP A 289 9.87 12.06 4.33
N ALA A 290 10.76 11.45 3.53
CA ALA A 290 11.93 12.14 3.00
C ALA A 290 11.57 13.37 2.14
N PRO A 291 10.61 13.33 1.20
CA PRO A 291 10.18 14.53 0.50
C PRO A 291 9.66 15.63 1.43
N TYR A 292 8.97 15.24 2.52
CA TYR A 292 8.47 16.20 3.52
C TYR A 292 9.57 16.69 4.46
N ALA A 293 10.66 15.97 4.59
CA ALA A 293 11.81 16.43 5.36
C ALA A 293 12.49 17.64 4.70
N LEU A 294 12.49 17.70 3.37
CA LEU A 294 12.95 18.86 2.60
C LEU A 294 11.96 20.04 2.71
N LEU A 295 10.68 19.75 2.63
CA LEU A 295 9.60 20.70 2.75
C LEU A 295 9.43 21.14 4.21
N ASN A 296 10.38 21.79 4.77
CA ASN A 296 10.54 22.19 6.18
C ASN A 296 9.29 22.83 6.83
N GLU A 297 8.22 22.88 6.09
CA GLU A 297 6.91 23.38 6.49
C GLU A 297 5.89 22.48 5.82
N SER A 298 4.84 22.15 6.54
CA SER A 298 3.60 21.55 6.02
C SER A 298 2.90 22.49 5.01
N SER A 299 3.62 23.40 4.38
CA SER A 299 3.04 24.38 3.47
C SER A 299 3.35 24.03 2.02
N VAL A 300 2.31 23.99 1.25
CA VAL A 300 2.31 23.86 -0.20
C VAL A 300 3.18 24.93 -0.87
N ALA A 301 3.23 26.14 -0.31
CA ALA A 301 4.09 27.22 -0.77
C ALA A 301 5.59 26.89 -0.70
N GLY A 302 6.02 26.12 0.31
CA GLY A 302 7.39 25.65 0.42
C GLY A 302 7.73 24.65 -0.69
N ALA A 303 6.84 23.71 -0.99
CA ALA A 303 7.00 22.75 -2.07
C ALA A 303 7.08 23.40 -3.44
N ALA A 304 6.20 24.38 -3.71
CA ALA A 304 6.22 25.12 -4.96
C ALA A 304 7.51 25.93 -5.15
N LYS A 305 8.04 26.56 -4.10
CA LYS A 305 9.32 27.30 -4.14
C LYS A 305 10.54 26.43 -4.36
N ALA A 306 10.51 25.21 -3.84
CA ALA A 306 11.56 24.23 -4.03
C ALA A 306 11.49 23.58 -5.42
N ASP A 307 10.41 23.78 -6.14
CA ASP A 307 10.04 23.10 -7.38
C ASP A 307 10.21 21.57 -7.27
N GLY A 308 9.81 21.02 -6.12
CA GLY A 308 9.90 19.60 -5.87
C GLY A 308 11.28 19.12 -5.36
N TYR A 309 11.66 17.90 -5.74
CA TYR A 309 12.86 17.25 -5.22
C TYR A 309 13.54 16.36 -6.26
N GLU A 310 14.84 16.15 -6.09
CA GLU A 310 15.61 15.13 -6.82
C GLU A 310 16.48 14.33 -5.88
N GLY A 311 17.01 13.20 -6.35
CA GLY A 311 17.92 12.39 -5.59
C GLY A 311 17.67 10.90 -5.70
N TYR A 312 18.29 10.13 -4.82
CA TYR A 312 18.26 8.68 -4.90
C TYR A 312 17.73 8.02 -3.63
N GLU A 313 17.21 6.82 -3.83
CA GLU A 313 16.84 5.86 -2.80
C GLU A 313 17.56 4.54 -3.06
N ILE A 314 18.15 3.97 -2.03
CA ILE A 314 18.66 2.60 -2.06
C ILE A 314 18.02 1.80 -0.93
N GLY A 315 17.75 0.52 -1.17
CA GLY A 315 17.14 -0.31 -0.15
C GLY A 315 17.51 -1.78 -0.27
N ALA A 316 17.35 -2.47 0.85
CA ALA A 316 17.49 -3.91 0.94
C ALA A 316 16.39 -4.48 1.84
N ASN A 317 15.98 -5.71 1.53
CA ASN A 317 15.01 -6.44 2.36
C ASN A 317 15.37 -7.93 2.44
N VAL A 318 14.95 -8.57 3.52
CA VAL A 318 15.18 -10.01 3.75
C VAL A 318 14.06 -10.61 4.60
N THR A 319 13.66 -11.82 4.26
CA THR A 319 12.73 -12.62 5.07
C THR A 319 13.51 -13.38 6.14
N LEU A 320 13.44 -12.93 7.39
CA LEU A 320 14.16 -13.51 8.52
C LEU A 320 13.57 -14.87 8.93
N ALA A 321 12.24 -14.95 8.93
CA ALA A 321 11.47 -16.16 9.17
C ALA A 321 10.13 -16.03 8.43
N LYS A 322 9.37 -17.11 8.33
CA LYS A 322 8.04 -17.07 7.70
C LYS A 322 7.21 -15.94 8.32
N ASN A 323 6.70 -15.04 7.46
CA ASN A 323 5.90 -13.87 7.83
C ASN A 323 6.64 -12.80 8.65
N ILE A 324 7.98 -12.82 8.67
CA ILE A 324 8.82 -11.81 9.33
C ILE A 324 9.81 -11.27 8.30
N VAL A 325 9.62 -10.02 7.89
CA VAL A 325 10.44 -9.35 6.88
C VAL A 325 11.13 -8.14 7.50
N ALA A 326 12.43 -8.03 7.33
CA ALA A 326 13.21 -6.85 7.67
C ALA A 326 13.56 -6.07 6.40
N ALA A 327 13.61 -4.74 6.51
CA ALA A 327 14.07 -3.86 5.44
C ALA A 327 14.88 -2.68 5.99
N VAL A 328 15.79 -2.20 5.17
CA VAL A 328 16.53 -0.95 5.37
C VAL A 328 16.50 -0.14 4.09
N LYS A 329 16.33 1.18 4.21
CA LYS A 329 16.25 2.12 3.10
C LYS A 329 17.05 3.37 3.46
N TYR A 330 17.71 3.91 2.47
CA TYR A 330 18.42 5.17 2.59
C TYR A 330 17.99 6.08 1.45
N PHE A 331 17.64 7.30 1.79
CA PHE A 331 17.26 8.35 0.87
C PHE A 331 18.28 9.48 1.00
N ASP A 332 18.66 10.04 -0.14
CA ASP A 332 19.47 11.26 -0.22
C ASP A 332 18.78 12.14 -1.26
N LEU A 333 18.06 13.13 -0.77
CA LEU A 333 17.18 13.97 -1.57
C LEU A 333 17.52 15.44 -1.33
N GLU A 334 17.40 16.25 -2.38
CA GLU A 334 17.58 17.70 -2.34
C GLU A 334 16.45 18.43 -3.05
N GLU A 335 16.23 19.68 -2.71
CA GLU A 335 15.32 20.60 -3.42
C GLU A 335 15.87 20.87 -4.81
N ARG A 336 15.02 20.82 -5.86
CA ARG A 336 15.42 21.13 -7.24
C ARG A 336 15.84 22.58 -7.42
N GLU A 337 15.03 23.51 -6.90
CA GLU A 337 15.24 24.98 -6.98
C GLU A 337 15.54 25.56 -5.58
N GLY A 338 16.41 24.91 -4.84
CA GLY A 338 16.73 25.31 -3.47
C GLY A 338 18.15 25.00 -3.08
N SER A 339 18.39 24.97 -1.80
CA SER A 339 19.68 24.58 -1.22
C SER A 339 19.55 23.59 -0.07
N LYS A 340 18.32 23.11 0.19
CA LYS A 340 18.08 22.20 1.31
C LYS A 340 18.21 20.77 0.84
N ASP A 341 18.81 19.97 1.70
CA ASP A 341 18.95 18.54 1.52
C ASP A 341 18.45 17.76 2.74
N ALA A 342 18.13 16.50 2.55
CA ALA A 342 17.81 15.58 3.64
C ALA A 342 18.25 14.16 3.29
N GLN A 343 19.00 13.58 4.23
CA GLN A 343 19.32 12.17 4.22
C GLN A 343 18.42 11.46 5.21
N THR A 344 17.77 10.40 4.77
CA THR A 344 16.87 9.61 5.64
C THR A 344 17.32 8.16 5.68
N LEU A 345 17.62 7.66 6.86
CA LEU A 345 17.77 6.24 7.11
C LEU A 345 16.45 5.70 7.69
N TRP A 346 15.86 4.74 7.00
CA TRP A 346 14.70 4.01 7.47
C TRP A 346 15.04 2.54 7.67
N SER A 347 14.64 1.98 8.79
CA SER A 347 14.73 0.54 9.04
C SER A 347 13.45 0.02 9.65
N GLU A 348 13.05 -1.19 9.30
CA GLU A 348 11.83 -1.80 9.80
C GLU A 348 11.91 -3.32 9.90
N VAL A 349 11.12 -3.88 10.82
CA VAL A 349 10.77 -5.29 10.85
C VAL A 349 9.25 -5.41 10.89
N VAL A 350 8.72 -6.18 9.96
CA VAL A 350 7.28 -6.39 9.79
C VAL A 350 6.93 -7.84 10.10
N PHE A 351 5.97 -8.04 10.99
CA PHE A 351 5.39 -9.33 11.37
C PHE A 351 3.97 -9.38 10.81
N THR A 352 3.61 -10.46 10.10
CA THR A 352 2.25 -10.67 9.59
C THR A 352 1.66 -11.97 10.12
N PHE A 353 0.37 -12.00 10.44
CA PHE A 353 -0.34 -13.18 10.97
C PHE A 353 -1.80 -13.23 10.54
#